data_82a6ae398c3ee6ca450f79a41e5c19de
#
_entry.id   82a6ae398c3ee6ca450f79a41e5c19de
#
_cell.length_a   1.000
_cell.length_b   1.000
_cell.length_c   1.000
_cell.angle_alpha   90.00
_cell.angle_beta   90.00
_cell.angle_gamma   90.00
#
_symmetry.space_group_name_H-M   'P 1'
#
loop_
_entity.id
_entity.type
_entity.pdbx_description
1 polymer ?
#
loop_
_entity_poly.entity_id
_entity_poly.type
_entity_poly.pdbx_seq_one_letter_code
_entity_poly.pdbx_strand_id
1 'polypeptide(L)'
;MRLYYSKPQLTLLRVMRITRCLCLRQIRTLLRLAYSITDPAASSIIRQLIHSGDVYLDRSTDCLLLLDRQHDPLIIAAVDIALALATTDDIPHFLPAEPPYLLLACYVRRAIQLGAIAIPKTEETLKCIEMDQLVQQAQKQERNLLPVLLLTDESQIPQICTQFPCFLAFPDQSGRLTILKNKTSEAIQNEPEHEKLDGTST
;
A
#
# COMPACT_ATOMS: atom_id res chain seq x y z
N MET A 1 16.30 17.18 28.72
CA MET A 1 14.90 16.85 29.06
C MET A 1 14.56 15.53 28.33
N ARG A 2 14.20 14.42 29.01
CA ARG A 2 13.79 13.20 28.36
C ARG A 2 12.37 13.39 27.88
N LEU A 3 12.16 13.38 26.55
CA LEU A 3 10.83 13.38 25.97
C LEU A 3 10.21 11.99 26.17
N TYR A 4 9.10 11.94 26.90
CA TYR A 4 8.32 10.71 27.06
C TYR A 4 7.25 10.69 25.98
N TYR A 5 7.41 9.78 25.02
CA TYR A 5 6.40 9.56 23.99
C TYR A 5 5.29 8.67 24.52
N SER A 6 4.05 9.00 24.15
CA SER A 6 2.91 8.11 24.33
C SER A 6 2.99 6.91 23.39
N LYS A 7 2.27 5.84 23.71
CA LYS A 7 2.21 4.64 22.87
C LYS A 7 1.81 4.93 21.42
N PRO A 8 0.79 5.78 21.12
CA PRO A 8 0.47 6.19 19.76
C PRO A 8 1.61 6.91 19.02
N GLN A 9 2.34 7.82 19.72
CA GLN A 9 3.49 8.52 19.15
C GLN A 9 4.62 7.55 18.78
N LEU A 10 4.95 6.61 19.65
CA LEU A 10 5.96 5.58 19.37
C LEU A 10 5.57 4.69 18.19
N THR A 11 4.28 4.35 18.07
CA THR A 11 3.79 3.60 16.92
C THR A 11 3.97 4.37 15.62
N LEU A 12 3.58 5.65 15.59
CA LEU A 12 3.78 6.49 14.41
C LEU A 12 5.25 6.61 14.03
N LEU A 13 6.13 6.89 14.99
CA LEU A 13 7.57 6.99 14.73
C LEU A 13 8.14 5.66 14.21
N ARG A 14 7.68 4.51 14.73
CA ARG A 14 8.08 3.18 14.24
C ARG A 14 7.65 2.99 12.79
N VAL A 15 6.40 3.29 12.46
CA VAL A 15 5.90 3.19 11.09
C VAL A 15 6.68 4.14 10.18
N MET A 16 6.87 5.39 10.56
CA MET A 16 7.61 6.38 9.78
C MET A 16 9.07 6.01 9.55
N ARG A 17 9.72 5.30 10.48
CA ARG A 17 11.08 4.78 10.26
C ARG A 17 11.15 3.79 9.07
N ILE A 18 10.06 3.09 8.81
CA ILE A 18 9.94 2.14 7.69
C ILE A 18 9.47 2.86 6.43
N THR A 19 8.40 3.62 6.53
CA THR A 19 7.74 4.29 5.39
C THR A 19 8.37 5.62 5.01
N ARG A 20 9.23 6.19 5.86
CA ARG A 20 9.93 7.46 5.72
C ARG A 20 9.02 8.70 5.77
N CYS A 21 7.81 8.59 5.25
CA CYS A 21 6.79 9.64 5.24
C CYS A 21 5.40 9.03 5.42
N LEU A 22 4.47 9.83 5.96
CA LEU A 22 3.04 9.49 6.06
C LEU A 22 2.21 10.74 5.83
N CYS A 23 1.18 10.66 5.00
CA CYS A 23 0.20 11.74 4.87
C CYS A 23 -0.66 11.86 6.13
N LEU A 24 -1.15 13.07 6.41
CA LEU A 24 -1.99 13.33 7.58
C LEU A 24 -3.24 12.43 7.62
N ARG A 25 -3.84 12.12 6.46
CA ARG A 25 -4.97 11.19 6.36
C ARG A 25 -4.60 9.76 6.78
N GLN A 26 -3.42 9.29 6.38
CA GLN A 26 -2.90 7.95 6.75
C GLN A 26 -2.65 7.85 8.25
N ILE A 27 -2.06 8.89 8.83
CA ILE A 27 -1.82 8.97 10.27
C ILE A 27 -3.14 8.90 11.05
N ARG A 28 -4.14 9.70 10.65
CA ARG A 28 -5.47 9.68 11.28
C ARG A 28 -6.13 8.31 11.17
N THR A 29 -6.06 7.68 9.99
CA THR A 29 -6.60 6.33 9.77
C THR A 29 -5.89 5.31 10.66
N LEU A 30 -4.56 5.32 10.71
CA LEU A 30 -3.77 4.41 11.55
C LEU A 30 -4.09 4.58 13.04
N LEU A 31 -4.15 5.83 13.53
CA LEU A 31 -4.48 6.13 14.92
C LEU A 31 -5.92 5.74 15.27
N ARG A 32 -6.87 5.94 14.38
CA ARG A 32 -8.26 5.51 14.56
C ARG A 32 -8.36 3.99 14.62
N LEU A 33 -7.71 3.27 13.70
CA LEU A 33 -7.73 1.81 13.68
C LEU A 33 -7.03 1.21 14.91
N ALA A 34 -5.84 1.70 15.25
CA ALA A 34 -5.01 1.08 16.29
C ALA A 34 -5.40 1.47 17.72
N TYR A 35 -6.03 2.63 17.91
CA TYR A 35 -6.24 3.21 19.23
C TYR A 35 -7.62 3.85 19.42
N SER A 36 -8.51 3.77 18.42
CA SER A 36 -9.81 4.46 18.42
C SER A 36 -9.70 5.98 18.70
N ILE A 37 -8.59 6.58 18.27
CA ILE A 37 -8.30 8.00 18.48
C ILE A 37 -9.11 8.84 17.50
N THR A 38 -9.79 9.88 18.01
CA THR A 38 -10.55 10.84 17.21
C THR A 38 -9.64 11.84 16.49
N ASP A 39 -10.13 12.48 15.44
CA ASP A 39 -9.36 13.43 14.63
C ASP A 39 -8.79 14.61 15.44
N PRO A 40 -9.50 15.23 16.39
CA PRO A 40 -8.93 16.28 17.24
C PRO A 40 -7.76 15.78 18.10
N ALA A 41 -7.88 14.59 18.68
CA ALA A 41 -6.82 13.96 19.47
C ALA A 41 -5.62 13.58 18.59
N ALA A 42 -5.86 13.04 17.38
CA ALA A 42 -4.82 12.76 16.40
C ALA A 42 -4.05 14.04 16.01
N SER A 43 -4.75 15.14 15.80
CA SER A 43 -4.14 16.44 15.50
C SER A 43 -3.26 16.95 16.64
N SER A 44 -3.61 16.66 17.90
CA SER A 44 -2.78 16.98 19.06
C SER A 44 -1.50 16.15 19.08
N ILE A 45 -1.60 14.84 18.83
CA ILE A 45 -0.45 13.93 18.73
C ILE A 45 0.53 14.38 17.63
N ILE A 46 0.00 14.73 16.45
CA ILE A 46 0.79 15.23 15.31
C ILE A 46 1.55 16.49 15.70
N ARG A 47 0.87 17.48 16.31
CA ARG A 47 1.50 18.72 16.76
C ARG A 47 2.61 18.47 17.77
N GLN A 48 2.43 17.53 18.70
CA GLN A 48 3.45 17.18 19.68
C GLN A 48 4.69 16.56 19.01
N LEU A 49 4.51 15.68 18.01
CA LEU A 49 5.62 15.10 17.24
C LEU A 49 6.39 16.15 16.43
N ILE A 50 5.70 17.12 15.86
CA ILE A 50 6.34 18.25 15.16
C ILE A 50 7.10 19.11 16.17
N HIS A 51 6.51 19.38 17.33
CA HIS A 51 7.14 20.22 18.37
C HIS A 51 8.36 19.54 19.00
N SER A 52 8.40 18.21 19.09
CA SER A 52 9.58 17.47 19.58
C SER A 52 10.76 17.51 18.61
N GLY A 53 10.53 17.90 17.36
CA GLY A 53 11.56 17.97 16.33
C GLY A 53 11.89 16.63 15.67
N ASP A 54 11.13 15.55 15.94
CA ASP A 54 11.37 14.24 15.31
C ASP A 54 10.90 14.20 13.86
N VAL A 55 9.88 14.99 13.54
CA VAL A 55 9.26 15.06 12.23
C VAL A 55 8.97 16.51 11.84
N TYR A 56 8.86 16.76 10.56
CA TYR A 56 8.36 18.03 10.05
C TYR A 56 7.17 17.83 9.13
N LEU A 57 6.30 18.83 9.03
CA LEU A 57 5.16 18.83 8.14
C LEU A 57 5.53 19.51 6.83
N ASP A 58 5.52 18.76 5.75
CA ASP A 58 5.53 19.32 4.40
C ASP A 58 4.09 19.75 4.05
N ARG A 59 3.87 21.06 4.03
CA ARG A 59 2.53 21.62 3.74
C ARG A 59 2.12 21.50 2.29
N SER A 60 3.06 21.26 1.37
CA SER A 60 2.75 21.12 -0.05
C SER A 60 2.12 19.77 -0.36
N THR A 61 2.47 18.75 0.42
CA THR A 61 2.00 17.36 0.26
C THR A 61 1.09 16.88 1.40
N ASP A 62 0.88 17.70 2.43
CA ASP A 62 0.19 17.29 3.67
C ASP A 62 0.77 16.03 4.31
N CYS A 63 2.09 15.86 4.21
CA CYS A 63 2.79 14.71 4.75
C CYS A 63 3.72 15.08 5.91
N LEU A 64 3.78 14.21 6.93
CA LEU A 64 4.85 14.21 7.91
C LEU A 64 6.02 13.42 7.36
N LEU A 65 7.22 13.99 7.50
CA LEU A 65 8.48 13.38 7.11
C LEU A 65 9.41 13.31 8.31
N LEU A 66 10.21 12.24 8.36
CA LEU A 66 11.38 12.23 9.25
C LEU A 66 12.42 13.23 8.74
N LEU A 67 13.25 13.74 9.65
CA LEU A 67 14.38 14.59 9.29
C LEU A 67 15.24 13.89 8.22
N ASP A 68 15.72 14.67 7.26
CA ASP A 68 16.55 14.20 6.13
C ASP A 68 15.89 13.19 5.17
N ARG A 69 14.55 13.14 5.15
CA ARG A 69 13.78 12.30 4.21
C ARG A 69 12.95 13.16 3.28
N GLN A 70 12.78 12.64 2.06
CA GLN A 70 11.94 13.25 1.04
C GLN A 70 10.60 12.54 0.93
N HIS A 71 9.62 13.26 0.40
CA HIS A 71 8.34 12.72 0.02
C HIS A 71 8.51 11.65 -1.07
N ASP A 72 7.89 10.48 -0.87
CA ASP A 72 7.91 9.38 -1.83
C ASP A 72 6.45 8.99 -2.14
N PRO A 73 5.92 9.38 -3.32
CA PRO A 73 4.53 9.12 -3.68
C PRO A 73 4.22 7.63 -3.82
N LEU A 74 5.19 6.80 -4.21
CA LEU A 74 4.98 5.36 -4.34
C LEU A 74 4.84 4.69 -2.97
N ILE A 75 5.65 5.11 -1.99
CA ILE A 75 5.49 4.63 -0.60
C ILE A 75 4.14 5.06 -0.05
N ILE A 76 3.71 6.29 -0.29
CA ILE A 76 2.40 6.77 0.14
C ILE A 76 1.28 5.93 -0.48
N ALA A 77 1.35 5.65 -1.78
CA ALA A 77 0.38 4.78 -2.46
C ALA A 77 0.37 3.37 -1.84
N ALA A 78 1.53 2.78 -1.58
CA ALA A 78 1.64 1.47 -0.94
C ALA A 78 1.02 1.44 0.47
N VAL A 79 1.25 2.49 1.26
CA VAL A 79 0.64 2.64 2.59
C VAL A 79 -0.87 2.81 2.50
N ASP A 80 -1.38 3.59 1.52
CA ASP A 80 -2.82 3.72 1.29
C ASP A 80 -3.48 2.37 1.03
N ILE A 81 -2.86 1.52 0.19
CA ILE A 81 -3.37 0.17 -0.09
C ILE A 81 -3.34 -0.67 1.19
N ALA A 82 -2.23 -0.64 1.93
CA ALA A 82 -2.15 -1.38 3.17
C ALA A 82 -3.24 -0.93 4.17
N LEU A 83 -3.52 0.35 4.28
CA LEU A 83 -4.57 0.86 5.16
C LEU A 83 -5.98 0.59 4.63
N ALA A 84 -6.20 0.58 3.30
CA ALA A 84 -7.49 0.22 2.70
C ALA A 84 -7.87 -1.24 2.94
N LEU A 85 -6.89 -2.14 3.06
CA LEU A 85 -7.09 -3.55 3.39
C LEU A 85 -7.19 -3.81 4.91
N ALA A 86 -6.92 -2.80 5.74
CA ALA A 86 -6.96 -2.92 7.19
C ALA A 86 -8.39 -3.00 7.73
N THR A 87 -8.53 -3.71 8.83
CA THR A 87 -9.74 -3.69 9.68
C THR A 87 -9.35 -3.30 11.10
N THR A 88 -10.32 -2.96 11.94
CA THR A 88 -10.06 -2.67 13.37
C THR A 88 -9.40 -3.84 14.10
N ASP A 89 -9.65 -5.04 13.63
CA ASP A 89 -9.15 -6.27 14.24
C ASP A 89 -7.85 -6.78 13.60
N ASP A 90 -7.46 -6.25 12.45
CA ASP A 90 -6.28 -6.71 11.70
C ASP A 90 -5.58 -5.54 11.00
N ILE A 91 -4.81 -4.81 11.81
CA ILE A 91 -4.09 -3.62 11.40
C ILE A 91 -2.74 -4.03 10.79
N PRO A 92 -2.29 -3.40 9.70
CA PRO A 92 -1.03 -3.74 9.07
C PRO A 92 0.16 -3.45 9.99
N HIS A 93 1.02 -4.45 10.17
CA HIS A 93 2.33 -4.30 10.76
C HIS A 93 3.34 -4.07 9.64
N PHE A 94 3.84 -2.85 9.52
CA PHE A 94 4.86 -2.51 8.53
C PHE A 94 6.20 -3.14 8.92
N LEU A 95 6.87 -3.74 7.94
CA LEU A 95 8.15 -4.41 8.11
C LEU A 95 9.23 -3.71 7.28
N PRO A 96 10.50 -3.74 7.71
CA PRO A 96 11.60 -3.34 6.86
C PRO A 96 11.54 -4.12 5.53
N ALA A 97 11.63 -3.40 4.42
CA ALA A 97 11.61 -3.97 3.08
C ALA A 97 13.00 -3.91 2.46
N GLU A 98 13.40 -5.00 1.81
CA GLU A 98 14.59 -5.09 0.97
C GLU A 98 14.16 -5.15 -0.50
N PRO A 99 14.98 -4.67 -1.43
CA PRO A 99 14.68 -4.81 -2.86
C PRO A 99 14.33 -6.26 -3.22
N PRO A 100 13.32 -6.50 -4.06
CA PRO A 100 12.62 -5.49 -4.88
C PRO A 100 11.42 -4.82 -4.18
N TYR A 101 11.10 -5.17 -2.95
CA TYR A 101 9.96 -4.60 -2.25
C TYR A 101 10.21 -3.13 -1.89
N LEU A 102 9.25 -2.30 -2.23
CA LEU A 102 9.15 -0.91 -1.76
C LEU A 102 8.54 -0.86 -0.35
N LEU A 103 7.56 -1.72 -0.10
CA LEU A 103 6.87 -1.82 1.19
C LEU A 103 6.47 -3.27 1.46
N LEU A 104 6.62 -3.69 2.72
CA LEU A 104 6.08 -4.93 3.26
C LEU A 104 5.15 -4.61 4.44
N ALA A 105 3.98 -5.27 4.47
CA ALA A 105 3.06 -5.17 5.60
C ALA A 105 2.42 -6.53 5.90
N CYS A 106 2.35 -6.90 7.19
CA CYS A 106 1.74 -8.14 7.64
C CYS A 106 0.40 -7.88 8.31
N TYR A 107 -0.58 -8.72 7.99
CA TYR A 107 -1.88 -8.81 8.64
C TYR A 107 -1.92 -10.11 9.42
N VAL A 108 -1.73 -10.01 10.74
CA VAL A 108 -1.47 -11.19 11.59
C VAL A 108 -2.67 -12.14 11.64
N ARG A 109 -3.89 -11.60 11.78
CA ARG A 109 -5.09 -12.44 11.88
C ARG A 109 -5.41 -13.21 10.60
N ARG A 110 -5.20 -12.59 9.45
CA ARG A 110 -5.42 -13.22 8.14
C ARG A 110 -4.24 -14.04 7.66
N ALA A 111 -3.10 -13.98 8.38
CA ALA A 111 -1.84 -14.59 7.96
C ALA A 111 -1.43 -14.20 6.53
N ILE A 112 -1.66 -12.92 6.16
CA ILE A 112 -1.34 -12.36 4.84
C ILE A 112 -0.18 -11.39 4.97
N GLN A 113 0.76 -11.47 4.05
CA GLN A 113 1.81 -10.48 3.86
C GLN A 113 1.56 -9.73 2.56
N LEU A 114 1.40 -8.42 2.63
CA LEU A 114 1.37 -7.55 1.47
C LEU A 114 2.79 -7.21 1.06
N GLY A 115 3.10 -7.37 -0.24
CA GLY A 115 4.36 -6.96 -0.84
C GLY A 115 4.12 -6.02 -2.00
N ALA A 116 4.52 -4.74 -1.86
CA ALA A 116 4.40 -3.74 -2.92
C ALA A 116 5.73 -3.55 -3.64
N ILE A 117 5.71 -3.59 -4.97
CA ILE A 117 6.86 -3.23 -5.84
C ILE A 117 6.46 -2.14 -6.82
N ALA A 118 7.42 -1.27 -7.15
CA ALA A 118 7.25 -0.26 -8.19
C ALA A 118 7.53 -0.86 -9.55
N ILE A 119 6.72 -0.48 -10.54
CA ILE A 119 6.87 -0.90 -11.95
C ILE A 119 7.27 0.33 -12.77
N PRO A 120 8.55 0.54 -13.06
CA PRO A 120 8.97 1.57 -14.00
C PRO A 120 8.41 1.29 -15.39
N LYS A 121 8.11 2.35 -16.15
CA LYS A 121 7.78 2.20 -17.57
C LYS A 121 8.94 1.50 -18.30
N THR A 122 8.63 0.62 -19.23
CA THR A 122 9.57 -0.21 -19.99
C THR A 122 10.15 -1.42 -19.24
N GLU A 123 9.84 -1.62 -17.96
CA GLU A 123 10.29 -2.77 -17.18
C GLU A 123 9.13 -3.69 -16.76
N GLU A 124 7.92 -3.48 -17.29
CA GLU A 124 6.70 -4.16 -16.87
C GLU A 124 6.85 -5.68 -16.88
N THR A 125 7.30 -6.25 -18.02
CA THR A 125 7.48 -7.70 -18.16
C THR A 125 8.50 -8.25 -17.16
N LEU A 126 9.65 -7.57 -17.00
CA LEU A 126 10.69 -8.01 -16.07
C LEU A 126 10.19 -8.01 -14.63
N LYS A 127 9.50 -6.95 -14.24
CA LYS A 127 8.94 -6.80 -12.89
C LYS A 127 7.79 -7.77 -12.60
N CYS A 128 7.00 -8.11 -13.61
CA CYS A 128 5.98 -9.16 -13.48
C CYS A 128 6.63 -10.53 -13.21
N ILE A 129 7.67 -10.89 -13.96
CA ILE A 129 8.42 -12.15 -13.75
C ILE A 129 9.05 -12.16 -12.36
N GLU A 130 9.68 -11.06 -11.94
CA GLU A 130 10.27 -10.93 -10.61
C GLU A 130 9.22 -11.13 -9.51
N MET A 131 8.03 -10.51 -9.65
CA MET A 131 6.94 -10.67 -8.69
C MET A 131 6.42 -12.11 -8.66
N ASP A 132 6.24 -12.75 -9.81
CA ASP A 132 5.79 -14.15 -9.87
C ASP A 132 6.77 -15.09 -9.16
N GLN A 133 8.08 -14.87 -9.32
CA GLN A 133 9.12 -15.62 -8.60
C GLN A 133 9.03 -15.41 -7.07
N LEU A 134 8.78 -14.18 -6.62
CA LEU A 134 8.61 -13.86 -5.20
C LEU A 134 7.37 -14.54 -4.61
N VAL A 135 6.25 -14.56 -5.35
CA VAL A 135 5.04 -15.26 -4.92
C VAL A 135 5.28 -16.76 -4.83
N GLN A 136 5.93 -17.37 -5.83
CA GLN A 136 6.28 -18.80 -5.80
C GLN A 136 7.21 -19.13 -4.63
N GLN A 137 8.20 -18.27 -4.35
CA GLN A 137 9.09 -18.46 -3.21
C GLN A 137 8.36 -18.35 -1.88
N ALA A 138 7.45 -17.38 -1.74
CA ALA A 138 6.62 -17.22 -0.55
C ALA A 138 5.73 -18.45 -0.33
N GLN A 139 5.10 -18.98 -1.38
CA GLN A 139 4.29 -20.20 -1.31
C GLN A 139 5.09 -21.42 -0.87
N LYS A 140 6.33 -21.59 -1.36
CA LYS A 140 7.23 -22.67 -0.91
C LYS A 140 7.58 -22.55 0.58
N GLN A 141 7.51 -21.35 1.15
CA GLN A 141 7.73 -21.05 2.56
C GLN A 141 6.43 -21.01 3.39
N GLU A 142 5.32 -21.48 2.82
CA GLU A 142 3.98 -21.44 3.42
C GLU A 142 3.53 -20.01 3.82
N ARG A 143 4.04 -18.99 3.11
CA ARG A 143 3.65 -17.59 3.32
C ARG A 143 2.61 -17.19 2.29
N ASN A 144 1.55 -16.54 2.75
CA ASN A 144 0.52 -16.00 1.87
C ASN A 144 0.87 -14.56 1.47
N LEU A 145 1.61 -14.42 0.36
CA LEU A 145 2.01 -13.12 -0.17
C LEU A 145 0.89 -12.57 -1.07
N LEU A 146 0.43 -11.36 -0.75
CA LEU A 146 -0.49 -10.55 -1.55
C LEU A 146 0.32 -9.53 -2.35
N PRO A 147 0.54 -9.75 -3.64
CA PRO A 147 1.36 -8.86 -4.45
C PRO A 147 0.59 -7.59 -4.85
N VAL A 148 1.29 -6.45 -4.80
CA VAL A 148 0.82 -5.15 -5.25
C VAL A 148 1.83 -4.56 -6.22
N LEU A 149 1.39 -4.24 -7.43
CA LEU A 149 2.18 -3.59 -8.46
C LEU A 149 1.81 -2.10 -8.51
N LEU A 150 2.76 -1.24 -8.20
CA LEU A 150 2.60 0.20 -8.25
C LEU A 150 3.03 0.70 -9.62
N LEU A 151 2.06 1.10 -10.43
CA LEU A 151 2.27 1.59 -11.78
C LEU A 151 2.44 3.11 -11.78
N THR A 152 3.15 3.65 -12.75
CA THR A 152 3.30 5.09 -12.95
C THR A 152 1.99 5.71 -13.44
N ASP A 153 1.27 5.00 -14.30
CA ASP A 153 -0.03 5.40 -14.82
C ASP A 153 -0.80 4.20 -15.43
N GLU A 154 -2.04 4.46 -15.85
CA GLU A 154 -2.96 3.47 -16.39
C GLU A 154 -2.47 2.82 -17.70
N SER A 155 -1.62 3.50 -18.48
CA SER A 155 -1.15 2.99 -19.78
C SER A 155 -0.31 1.72 -19.69
N GLN A 156 0.21 1.41 -18.49
CA GLN A 156 0.99 0.20 -18.23
C GLN A 156 0.13 -1.05 -18.04
N ILE A 157 -1.18 -0.91 -17.74
CA ILE A 157 -2.07 -2.06 -17.42
C ILE A 157 -2.04 -3.15 -18.51
N PRO A 158 -2.13 -2.83 -19.81
CA PRO A 158 -2.14 -3.88 -20.86
C PRO A 158 -0.84 -4.69 -20.93
N GLN A 159 0.22 -4.20 -20.34
CA GLN A 159 1.55 -4.84 -20.37
C GLN A 159 1.80 -5.69 -19.11
N ILE A 160 0.90 -5.62 -18.13
CA ILE A 160 1.00 -6.39 -16.89
C ILE A 160 0.48 -7.82 -17.13
N CYS A 161 1.42 -8.75 -17.12
CA CYS A 161 1.13 -10.19 -17.29
C CYS A 161 1.76 -10.94 -16.11
N THR A 162 0.94 -11.34 -15.13
CA THR A 162 1.35 -12.11 -13.95
C THR A 162 0.67 -13.48 -13.93
N GLN A 163 1.36 -14.48 -13.40
CA GLN A 163 0.81 -15.83 -13.20
C GLN A 163 -0.09 -15.90 -11.96
N PHE A 164 0.06 -14.96 -11.03
CA PHE A 164 -0.69 -14.92 -9.78
C PHE A 164 -1.59 -13.69 -9.70
N PRO A 165 -2.74 -13.81 -9.02
CA PRO A 165 -3.58 -12.64 -8.76
C PRO A 165 -2.81 -11.57 -8.00
N CYS A 166 -2.91 -10.32 -8.47
CA CYS A 166 -2.26 -9.19 -7.84
C CYS A 166 -3.18 -7.97 -7.81
N PHE A 167 -2.83 -6.97 -7.01
CA PHE A 167 -3.42 -5.65 -7.10
C PHE A 167 -2.54 -4.74 -7.96
N LEU A 168 -3.17 -3.98 -8.84
CA LEU A 168 -2.55 -2.90 -9.60
C LEU A 168 -2.97 -1.59 -8.96
N ALA A 169 -2.03 -0.69 -8.75
CA ALA A 169 -2.33 0.61 -8.19
C ALA A 169 -1.59 1.69 -8.97
N PHE A 170 -2.31 2.73 -9.37
CA PHE A 170 -1.79 3.86 -10.14
C PHE A 170 -2.56 5.13 -9.83
N PRO A 171 -1.95 6.32 -10.01
CA PRO A 171 -2.65 7.57 -9.94
C PRO A 171 -3.56 7.74 -11.17
N ASP A 172 -4.83 8.11 -10.94
CA ASP A 172 -5.73 8.52 -12.02
C ASP A 172 -5.36 9.93 -12.54
N GLN A 173 -6.11 10.41 -13.54
CA GLN A 173 -5.90 11.74 -14.11
C GLN A 173 -6.07 12.87 -13.10
N SER A 174 -6.76 12.64 -11.98
CA SER A 174 -6.92 13.60 -10.88
C SER A 174 -5.82 13.46 -9.80
N GLY A 175 -4.89 12.53 -9.97
CA GLY A 175 -3.86 12.18 -8.98
C GLY A 175 -4.38 11.35 -7.81
N ARG A 176 -5.61 10.81 -7.89
CA ARG A 176 -6.12 9.88 -6.89
C ARG A 176 -5.65 8.46 -7.17
N LEU A 177 -5.38 7.72 -6.12
CA LEU A 177 -4.98 6.32 -6.24
C LEU A 177 -6.18 5.46 -6.66
N THR A 178 -6.05 4.82 -7.82
CA THR A 178 -6.96 3.78 -8.28
C THR A 178 -6.35 2.42 -8.01
N ILE A 179 -7.16 1.50 -7.49
CA ILE A 179 -6.73 0.13 -7.17
C ILE A 179 -7.61 -0.83 -7.96
N LEU A 180 -6.99 -1.68 -8.77
CA LEU A 180 -7.64 -2.73 -9.54
C LEU A 180 -7.15 -4.09 -9.08
N LYS A 181 -8.03 -5.08 -9.09
CA LYS A 181 -7.64 -6.48 -8.91
C LYS A 181 -7.37 -7.08 -10.29
N ASN A 182 -6.13 -7.46 -10.56
CA ASN A 182 -5.76 -8.18 -11.77
C ASN A 182 -6.06 -9.67 -11.57
N LYS A 183 -6.87 -10.23 -12.46
CA LYS A 183 -7.11 -11.68 -12.54
C LYS A 183 -5.96 -12.30 -13.35
N THR A 184 -5.56 -13.52 -13.03
CA THR A 184 -4.58 -14.27 -13.83
C THR A 184 -5.02 -14.42 -15.28
N SER A 185 -4.08 -14.45 -16.22
CA SER A 185 -4.35 -14.63 -17.64
C SER A 185 -5.16 -15.91 -17.95
N GLU A 186 -5.05 -16.95 -17.14
CA GLU A 186 -5.84 -18.19 -17.27
C GLU A 186 -7.32 -18.00 -16.93
N ALA A 187 -7.67 -17.07 -16.05
CA ALA A 187 -9.07 -16.80 -15.69
C ALA A 187 -9.83 -16.03 -16.79
N ILE A 188 -9.12 -15.33 -17.68
CA ILE A 188 -9.70 -14.59 -18.81
C ILE A 188 -10.09 -15.53 -19.95
N GLN A 189 -9.41 -16.68 -20.10
CA GLN A 189 -9.71 -17.67 -21.13
C GLN A 189 -10.94 -18.55 -20.82
N ASN A 190 -11.42 -18.54 -19.58
CA ASN A 190 -12.51 -19.39 -19.11
C ASN A 190 -13.82 -18.64 -18.78
N GLU A 191 -13.96 -17.35 -19.10
CA GLU A 191 -15.27 -16.69 -19.05
C GLU A 191 -16.06 -17.13 -20.31
N PRO A 192 -17.18 -17.86 -20.16
CA PRO A 192 -18.02 -18.21 -21.31
C PRO A 192 -18.52 -16.91 -21.95
N GLU A 193 -18.37 -16.82 -23.28
CA GLU A 193 -19.00 -15.77 -24.08
C GLU A 193 -20.48 -15.68 -23.70
N HIS A 194 -20.90 -14.53 -23.18
CA HIS A 194 -22.31 -14.26 -22.94
C HIS A 194 -23.01 -14.31 -24.29
N GLU A 195 -23.69 -15.40 -24.51
CA GLU A 195 -24.66 -15.63 -25.57
C GLU A 195 -25.64 -14.45 -25.61
N LYS A 196 -25.53 -13.60 -26.63
CA LYS A 196 -26.53 -12.60 -26.94
C LYS A 196 -27.81 -13.32 -27.29
N LEU A 197 -28.74 -13.38 -26.36
CA LEU A 197 -30.13 -13.74 -26.63
C LEU A 197 -30.76 -12.59 -27.44
N ASP A 198 -30.71 -12.75 -28.80
CA ASP A 198 -31.55 -12.00 -29.70
C ASP A 198 -32.99 -12.47 -29.50
N GLY A 199 -33.73 -11.74 -28.72
CA GLY A 199 -35.17 -11.88 -28.56
C GLY A 199 -35.89 -11.21 -29.73
N THR A 200 -35.98 -11.89 -30.89
CA THR A 200 -37.03 -11.60 -31.87
C THR A 200 -38.29 -12.33 -31.45
N SER A 201 -39.29 -11.60 -30.99
CA SER A 201 -40.65 -12.08 -30.86
C SER A 201 -41.54 -11.32 -31.83
N THR A 202 -42.18 -12.08 -32.66
CA THR A 202 -43.35 -11.82 -33.49
C THR A 202 -44.48 -11.17 -32.68
#